data_7818d7dce9ba862bd73080b9b3ca259a
#
_entry.id   7818d7dce9ba862bd73080b9b3ca259a
#
_cell.length_a   1.000
_cell.length_b   1.000
_cell.length_c   1.000
_cell.angle_alpha   90.00
_cell.angle_beta   90.00
_cell.angle_gamma   90.00
#
_symmetry.space_group_name_H-M   'P 1'
#
loop_
_entity.id
_entity.type
_entity.pdbx_description
1 polymer ?
#
loop_
_entity_poly.entity_id
_entity_poly.type
_entity_poly.pdbx_seq_one_letter_code
_entity_poly.pdbx_strand_id
1 'polypeptide(L)'
;MSTGSNEQMITGGELVAKALKAEGVEVIYTLCGGHIIDIYNGCLNEGIKIIDVRHEEVASHAADGYARMTGKPGCAVVTAGPGTTHALTGVANAFRAEIPMLLIGGQSSLTQHKMGSLQDLPHVDMMQPITKFAATVMSTERCADMVSVSYTHLTLPTICSV
;
A
#
# COMPACT_ATOMS: atom_id res chain seq x y z
N MET A 1 8.14 -1.88 43.68
CA MET A 1 7.04 -1.41 42.81
C MET A 1 7.64 -1.23 41.44
N SER A 2 7.46 -2.21 40.56
CA SER A 2 7.97 -2.15 39.18
C SER A 2 6.95 -1.39 38.37
N THR A 3 7.26 -0.18 37.94
CA THR A 3 6.52 0.56 36.91
C THR A 3 6.86 -0.10 35.59
N GLY A 4 6.10 -1.13 35.23
CA GLY A 4 6.15 -1.66 33.86
C GLY A 4 5.67 -0.57 32.91
N SER A 5 6.58 0.02 32.16
CA SER A 5 6.26 0.81 30.99
C SER A 5 5.50 -0.12 30.04
N ASN A 6 4.22 0.15 29.87
CA ASN A 6 3.39 -0.52 28.87
C ASN A 6 3.88 -0.01 27.49
N GLU A 7 4.98 -0.56 26.98
CA GLU A 7 5.43 -0.30 25.62
C GLU A 7 4.36 -0.85 24.69
N GLN A 8 3.52 0.02 24.20
CA GLN A 8 2.50 -0.33 23.24
C GLN A 8 3.23 -0.71 21.94
N MET A 9 3.25 -2.01 21.62
CA MET A 9 3.84 -2.48 20.36
C MET A 9 3.06 -1.91 19.20
N ILE A 10 3.74 -1.24 18.29
CA ILE A 10 3.20 -0.70 17.06
C ILE A 10 3.31 -1.74 15.94
N THR A 11 2.26 -1.93 15.17
CA THR A 11 2.27 -2.86 14.03
C THR A 11 2.90 -2.21 12.80
N GLY A 12 3.34 -3.03 11.83
CA GLY A 12 3.82 -2.53 10.54
C GLY A 12 2.75 -1.73 9.79
N GLY A 13 1.49 -2.17 9.87
CA GLY A 13 0.37 -1.46 9.26
C GLY A 13 0.12 -0.08 9.86
N GLU A 14 0.27 0.08 11.17
CA GLU A 14 0.20 1.38 11.84
C GLU A 14 1.36 2.30 11.42
N LEU A 15 2.56 1.75 11.26
CA LEU A 15 3.71 2.53 10.74
C LEU A 15 3.48 3.00 9.31
N VAL A 16 2.92 2.14 8.45
CA VAL A 16 2.51 2.51 7.08
C VAL A 16 1.51 3.66 7.12
N ALA A 17 0.46 3.57 7.93
CA ALA A 17 -0.56 4.61 8.02
C ALA A 17 0.01 5.95 8.53
N LYS A 18 0.89 5.92 9.53
CA LYS A 18 1.60 7.11 10.02
C LYS A 18 2.45 7.75 8.93
N ALA A 19 3.18 6.95 8.16
CA ALA A 19 3.98 7.44 7.04
C ALA A 19 3.09 8.06 5.95
N LEU A 20 2.00 7.38 5.55
CA LEU A 20 1.02 7.92 4.61
C LEU A 20 0.46 9.27 5.08
N LYS A 21 0.14 9.38 6.37
CA LYS A 21 -0.35 10.64 6.95
C LYS A 21 0.71 11.74 6.90
N ALA A 22 1.95 11.42 7.22
CA ALA A 22 3.08 12.36 7.16
C ALA A 22 3.33 12.88 5.74
N GLU A 23 3.12 12.03 4.73
CA GLU A 23 3.21 12.38 3.30
C GLU A 23 1.95 13.11 2.79
N GLY A 24 0.97 13.36 3.64
CA GLY A 24 -0.25 14.12 3.30
C GLY A 24 -1.35 13.33 2.62
N VAL A 25 -1.35 11.99 2.73
CA VAL A 25 -2.44 11.15 2.25
C VAL A 25 -3.69 11.39 3.09
N GLU A 26 -4.76 11.77 2.46
CA GLU A 26 -6.07 12.05 3.09
C GLU A 26 -7.06 10.90 2.90
N VAL A 27 -6.85 10.09 1.86
CA VAL A 27 -7.76 9.01 1.47
C VAL A 27 -7.00 7.84 0.85
N ILE A 28 -7.44 6.63 1.19
CA ILE A 28 -7.04 5.40 0.51
C ILE A 28 -8.25 4.77 -0.17
N TYR A 29 -8.02 4.20 -1.36
CA TYR A 29 -9.00 3.40 -2.10
C TYR A 29 -8.63 1.93 -1.96
N THR A 30 -9.59 1.06 -1.64
CA THR A 30 -9.23 -0.26 -1.16
C THR A 30 -10.37 -1.27 -1.31
N LEU A 31 -10.03 -2.55 -1.30
CA LEU A 31 -10.96 -3.64 -0.99
C LEU A 31 -10.35 -4.46 0.13
N CYS A 32 -11.14 -4.66 1.19
CA CYS A 32 -10.69 -5.31 2.42
C CYS A 32 -10.14 -6.73 2.17
N GLY A 33 -9.05 -7.05 2.86
CA GLY A 33 -8.46 -8.39 2.87
C GLY A 33 -7.55 -8.58 4.09
N GLY A 34 -7.36 -9.84 4.50
CA GLY A 34 -6.67 -10.16 5.76
C GLY A 34 -5.26 -9.57 5.89
N HIS A 35 -4.54 -9.47 4.79
CA HIS A 35 -3.14 -9.01 4.80
C HIS A 35 -2.96 -7.49 5.01
N ILE A 36 -4.05 -6.70 5.01
CA ILE A 36 -4.01 -5.24 5.12
C ILE A 36 -4.85 -4.69 6.27
N ILE A 37 -5.36 -5.54 7.15
CA ILE A 37 -6.22 -5.13 8.29
C ILE A 37 -5.51 -4.14 9.21
N ASP A 38 -4.23 -4.36 9.50
CA ASP A 38 -3.46 -3.45 10.36
C ASP A 38 -3.26 -2.07 9.72
N ILE A 39 -3.18 -2.00 8.39
CA ILE A 39 -3.16 -0.72 7.67
C ILE A 39 -4.49 0.01 7.83
N TYR A 40 -5.62 -0.71 7.77
CA TYR A 40 -6.94 -0.12 8.02
C TYR A 40 -7.04 0.47 9.42
N ASN A 41 -6.65 -0.31 10.43
CA ASN A 41 -6.65 0.16 11.81
C ASN A 41 -5.78 1.41 11.98
N GLY A 42 -4.58 1.39 11.40
CA GLY A 42 -3.70 2.55 11.39
C GLY A 42 -4.32 3.76 10.69
N CYS A 43 -4.93 3.57 9.51
CA CYS A 43 -5.60 4.65 8.79
C CYS A 43 -6.75 5.28 9.58
N LEU A 44 -7.55 4.48 10.28
CA LEU A 44 -8.61 4.97 11.15
C LEU A 44 -8.04 5.82 12.30
N ASN A 45 -6.95 5.37 12.93
CA ASN A 45 -6.28 6.09 14.01
C ASN A 45 -5.68 7.43 13.56
N GLU A 46 -5.14 7.48 12.34
CA GLU A 46 -4.54 8.68 11.75
C GLU A 46 -5.56 9.60 11.05
N GLY A 47 -6.85 9.23 11.03
CA GLY A 47 -7.89 9.99 10.36
C GLY A 47 -7.76 10.03 8.83
N ILE A 48 -7.18 8.99 8.25
CA ILE A 48 -7.16 8.78 6.80
C ILE A 48 -8.49 8.15 6.38
N LYS A 49 -9.16 8.75 5.41
CA LYS A 49 -10.44 8.23 4.92
C LYS A 49 -10.24 6.93 4.15
N ILE A 50 -11.03 5.92 4.48
CA ILE A 50 -11.05 4.63 3.78
C ILE A 50 -12.26 4.61 2.85
N ILE A 51 -12.02 4.43 1.54
CA ILE A 51 -13.07 4.23 0.54
C ILE A 51 -12.98 2.80 0.05
N ASP A 52 -13.90 1.98 0.55
CA ASP A 52 -14.05 0.58 0.17
C ASP A 52 -14.78 0.46 -1.18
N VAL A 53 -14.23 -0.35 -2.07
CA VAL A 53 -14.77 -0.60 -3.41
C VAL A 53 -15.22 -2.06 -3.54
N ARG A 54 -15.70 -2.46 -4.72
CA ARG A 54 -16.16 -3.85 -4.97
C ARG A 54 -15.23 -4.68 -5.82
N HIS A 55 -14.12 -4.08 -6.27
CA HIS A 55 -13.06 -4.74 -7.03
C HIS A 55 -11.79 -3.91 -6.94
N GLU A 56 -10.63 -4.54 -6.85
CA GLU A 56 -9.36 -3.84 -6.63
C GLU A 56 -8.92 -3.02 -7.83
N GLU A 57 -9.34 -3.40 -9.03
CA GLU A 57 -9.17 -2.57 -10.23
C GLU A 57 -9.85 -1.21 -10.07
N VAL A 58 -11.04 -1.18 -9.45
CA VAL A 58 -11.72 0.08 -9.14
C VAL A 58 -10.93 0.89 -8.12
N ALA A 59 -10.29 0.25 -7.14
CA ALA A 59 -9.45 0.97 -6.17
C ALA A 59 -8.29 1.67 -6.88
N SER A 60 -7.58 0.97 -7.76
CA SER A 60 -6.44 1.54 -8.49
C SER A 60 -6.89 2.63 -9.48
N HIS A 61 -8.00 2.46 -10.20
CA HIS A 61 -8.55 3.51 -11.06
C HIS A 61 -9.07 4.71 -10.29
N ALA A 62 -9.65 4.51 -9.09
CA ALA A 62 -10.07 5.62 -8.24
C ALA A 62 -8.89 6.44 -7.72
N ALA A 63 -7.78 5.78 -7.34
CA ALA A 63 -6.54 6.44 -6.99
C ALA A 63 -5.95 7.24 -8.16
N ASP A 64 -5.92 6.67 -9.38
CA ASP A 64 -5.53 7.36 -10.61
C ASP A 64 -6.41 8.60 -10.86
N GLY A 65 -7.74 8.42 -10.77
CA GLY A 65 -8.70 9.51 -10.92
C GLY A 65 -8.53 10.63 -9.90
N TYR A 66 -8.30 10.26 -8.62
CA TYR A 66 -8.01 11.22 -7.57
C TYR A 66 -6.77 12.07 -7.89
N ALA A 67 -5.70 11.43 -8.33
CA ALA A 67 -4.47 12.13 -8.66
C ALA A 67 -4.67 13.11 -9.84
N ARG A 68 -5.40 12.70 -10.87
CA ARG A 68 -5.74 13.58 -12.00
C ARG A 68 -6.54 14.81 -11.59
N MET A 69 -7.50 14.62 -10.69
CA MET A 69 -8.42 15.69 -10.30
C MET A 69 -7.83 16.64 -9.25
N THR A 70 -6.93 16.16 -8.42
CA THR A 70 -6.41 16.95 -7.29
C THR A 70 -4.99 17.44 -7.47
N GLY A 71 -4.22 16.82 -8.39
CA GLY A 71 -2.78 17.05 -8.51
C GLY A 71 -1.96 16.45 -7.35
N LYS A 72 -2.60 15.72 -6.42
CA LYS A 72 -1.95 15.00 -5.32
C LYS A 72 -1.78 13.52 -5.70
N PRO A 73 -0.77 12.81 -5.19
CA PRO A 73 -0.64 11.38 -5.43
C PRO A 73 -1.87 10.59 -4.94
N GLY A 74 -2.35 9.68 -5.78
CA GLY A 74 -3.42 8.76 -5.39
C GLY A 74 -2.86 7.55 -4.65
N CYS A 75 -3.60 7.03 -3.67
CA CYS A 75 -3.18 5.87 -2.89
C CYS A 75 -4.22 4.75 -2.95
N ALA A 76 -3.81 3.57 -3.42
CA ALA A 76 -4.61 2.36 -3.35
C ALA A 76 -3.93 1.33 -2.43
N VAL A 77 -4.75 0.66 -1.61
CA VAL A 77 -4.28 -0.39 -0.68
C VAL A 77 -5.10 -1.65 -0.95
N VAL A 78 -4.46 -2.74 -1.32
CA VAL A 78 -5.12 -3.97 -1.73
C VAL A 78 -4.48 -5.20 -1.07
N THR A 79 -5.25 -6.28 -0.93
CA THR A 79 -4.73 -7.50 -0.32
C THR A 79 -3.71 -8.22 -1.22
N ALA A 80 -3.08 -9.25 -0.69
CA ALA A 80 -2.12 -10.10 -1.40
C ALA A 80 -2.77 -10.88 -2.56
N GLY A 81 -1.96 -11.39 -3.45
CA GLY A 81 -2.37 -12.28 -4.53
C GLY A 81 -3.33 -11.62 -5.51
N PRO A 82 -4.57 -12.14 -5.62
CA PRO A 82 -5.56 -11.60 -6.56
C PRO A 82 -5.86 -10.12 -6.31
N GLY A 83 -5.78 -9.63 -5.08
CA GLY A 83 -5.96 -8.21 -4.80
C GLY A 83 -4.94 -7.35 -5.55
N THR A 84 -3.68 -7.71 -5.47
CA THR A 84 -2.61 -7.01 -6.18
C THR A 84 -2.71 -7.20 -7.70
N THR A 85 -3.01 -8.40 -8.19
CA THR A 85 -3.10 -8.65 -9.64
C THR A 85 -4.32 -7.98 -10.28
N HIS A 86 -5.46 -7.88 -9.56
CA HIS A 86 -6.61 -7.11 -10.04
C HIS A 86 -6.31 -5.61 -10.15
N ALA A 87 -5.50 -5.04 -9.26
CA ALA A 87 -5.12 -3.64 -9.30
C ALA A 87 -4.16 -3.29 -10.46
N LEU A 88 -3.55 -4.27 -11.10
CA LEU A 88 -2.52 -4.10 -12.14
C LEU A 88 -2.99 -3.24 -13.29
N THR A 89 -4.23 -3.39 -13.74
CA THR A 89 -4.80 -2.61 -14.86
C THR A 89 -4.75 -1.11 -14.58
N GLY A 90 -5.21 -0.67 -13.40
CA GLY A 90 -5.19 0.74 -13.04
C GLY A 90 -3.77 1.28 -12.85
N VAL A 91 -2.85 0.47 -12.30
CA VAL A 91 -1.43 0.83 -12.20
C VAL A 91 -0.81 1.02 -13.58
N ALA A 92 -1.05 0.11 -14.51
CA ALA A 92 -0.54 0.22 -15.88
C ALA A 92 -1.09 1.47 -16.60
N ASN A 93 -2.37 1.79 -16.37
CA ASN A 93 -2.99 2.99 -16.90
C ASN A 93 -2.35 4.27 -16.32
N ALA A 94 -2.18 4.34 -15.01
CA ALA A 94 -1.53 5.46 -14.35
C ALA A 94 -0.07 5.61 -14.82
N PHE A 95 0.68 4.50 -14.94
CA PHE A 95 2.05 4.51 -15.45
C PHE A 95 2.13 5.06 -16.86
N ARG A 96 1.28 4.58 -17.78
CA ARG A 96 1.27 5.04 -19.17
C ARG A 96 0.88 6.52 -19.29
N ALA A 97 0.04 7.01 -18.39
CA ALA A 97 -0.42 8.40 -18.37
C ALA A 97 0.45 9.31 -17.48
N GLU A 98 1.54 8.78 -16.89
CA GLU A 98 2.46 9.52 -16.02
C GLU A 98 1.75 10.16 -14.78
N ILE A 99 0.74 9.48 -14.25
CA ILE A 99 -0.03 9.93 -13.10
C ILE A 99 0.60 9.41 -11.80
N PRO A 100 0.89 10.27 -10.82
CA PRO A 100 1.49 9.87 -9.56
C PRO A 100 0.52 9.01 -8.72
N MET A 101 0.91 7.77 -8.48
CA MET A 101 0.08 6.81 -7.76
C MET A 101 0.94 5.87 -6.92
N LEU A 102 0.53 5.64 -5.67
CA LEU A 102 1.07 4.61 -4.79
C LEU A 102 0.09 3.44 -4.74
N LEU A 103 0.58 2.23 -5.01
CA LEU A 103 -0.12 1.00 -4.70
C LEU A 103 0.59 0.29 -3.55
N ILE A 104 -0.14 -0.03 -2.49
CA ILE A 104 0.32 -0.88 -1.39
C ILE A 104 -0.39 -2.22 -1.51
N GLY A 105 0.36 -3.28 -1.78
CA GLY A 105 -0.12 -4.65 -1.83
C GLY A 105 0.20 -5.39 -0.54
N GLY A 106 -0.77 -6.09 0.03
CA GLY A 106 -0.51 -7.03 1.12
C GLY A 106 0.41 -8.16 0.66
N GLN A 107 1.10 -8.78 1.60
CA GLN A 107 1.99 -9.91 1.36
C GLN A 107 1.75 -10.99 2.41
N SER A 108 1.99 -12.25 2.06
CA SER A 108 2.06 -13.31 3.05
C SER A 108 3.24 -13.11 4.00
N SER A 109 3.17 -13.71 5.19
CA SER A 109 4.26 -13.61 6.18
C SER A 109 5.61 -13.99 5.56
N LEU A 110 6.66 -13.21 5.82
CA LEU A 110 8.02 -13.48 5.36
C LEU A 110 8.52 -14.86 5.75
N THR A 111 8.08 -15.40 6.90
CA THR A 111 8.42 -16.75 7.34
C THR A 111 7.81 -17.85 6.48
N GLN A 112 6.81 -17.51 5.67
CA GLN A 112 6.11 -18.44 4.76
C GLN A 112 6.38 -18.14 3.29
N HIS A 113 7.34 -17.27 3.01
CA HIS A 113 7.69 -16.88 1.64
C HIS A 113 8.11 -18.11 0.80
N LYS A 114 7.50 -18.26 -0.36
CA LYS A 114 7.68 -19.42 -1.27
C LYS A 114 7.29 -20.79 -0.69
N MET A 115 6.49 -20.82 0.36
CA MET A 115 5.97 -22.05 0.96
C MET A 115 4.54 -22.38 0.51
N GLY A 116 4.00 -21.67 -0.47
CA GLY A 116 2.63 -21.88 -0.96
C GLY A 116 1.56 -21.35 0.01
N SER A 117 1.90 -20.31 0.76
CA SER A 117 0.96 -19.65 1.65
C SER A 117 -0.18 -18.98 0.88
N LEU A 118 -1.26 -18.65 1.59
CA LEU A 118 -2.44 -18.03 0.99
C LEU A 118 -2.05 -16.76 0.24
N GLN A 119 -2.43 -16.70 -1.05
CA GLN A 119 -2.26 -15.53 -1.91
C GLN A 119 -0.79 -15.08 -2.12
N ASP A 120 0.17 -15.99 -1.93
CA ASP A 120 1.59 -15.71 -2.18
C ASP A 120 1.88 -15.73 -3.68
N LEU A 121 2.03 -14.56 -4.27
CA LEU A 121 2.38 -14.35 -5.69
C LEU A 121 3.58 -13.40 -5.80
N PRO A 122 4.35 -13.46 -6.89
CA PRO A 122 5.51 -12.59 -7.12
C PRO A 122 5.07 -11.17 -7.53
N HIS A 123 4.43 -10.43 -6.62
CA HIS A 123 3.84 -9.12 -6.90
C HIS A 123 4.83 -8.12 -7.48
N VAL A 124 6.05 -8.07 -6.92
CA VAL A 124 7.10 -7.15 -7.38
C VAL A 124 7.47 -7.45 -8.83
N ASP A 125 7.68 -8.72 -9.17
CA ASP A 125 8.05 -9.12 -10.53
C ASP A 125 6.95 -8.76 -11.55
N MET A 126 5.67 -8.87 -11.14
CA MET A 126 4.52 -8.51 -11.99
C MET A 126 4.40 -7.00 -12.18
N MET A 127 4.71 -6.20 -11.16
CA MET A 127 4.54 -4.77 -11.16
C MET A 127 5.76 -4.00 -11.68
N GLN A 128 6.94 -4.57 -11.58
CA GLN A 128 8.20 -3.90 -11.95
C GLN A 128 8.19 -3.27 -13.35
N PRO A 129 7.67 -3.92 -14.41
CA PRO A 129 7.68 -3.35 -15.75
C PRO A 129 6.72 -2.18 -15.96
N ILE A 130 5.78 -1.96 -15.06
CA ILE A 130 4.74 -0.94 -15.14
C ILE A 130 4.77 0.06 -13.98
N THR A 131 5.89 0.11 -13.25
CA THR A 131 6.11 1.03 -12.15
C THR A 131 7.51 1.62 -12.21
N LYS A 132 7.69 2.76 -11.62
CA LYS A 132 9.02 3.39 -11.46
C LYS A 132 9.84 2.73 -10.35
N PHE A 133 9.14 2.24 -9.33
CA PHE A 133 9.74 1.56 -8.19
C PHE A 133 8.79 0.46 -7.70
N ALA A 134 9.31 -0.72 -7.46
CA ALA A 134 8.59 -1.85 -6.88
C ALA A 134 9.51 -2.59 -5.90
N ALA A 135 9.08 -2.79 -4.68
CA ALA A 135 9.86 -3.47 -3.67
C ALA A 135 8.96 -4.17 -2.63
N THR A 136 9.51 -5.18 -1.97
CA THR A 136 8.91 -5.81 -0.79
C THR A 136 9.54 -5.25 0.48
N VAL A 137 8.72 -4.88 1.45
CA VAL A 137 9.18 -4.46 2.77
C VAL A 137 9.56 -5.69 3.59
N MET A 138 10.84 -5.80 3.95
CA MET A 138 11.41 -7.01 4.57
C MET A 138 11.46 -6.94 6.10
N SER A 139 11.09 -5.83 6.71
CA SER A 139 10.99 -5.70 8.18
C SER A 139 10.05 -4.57 8.59
N THR A 140 9.48 -4.69 9.78
CA THR A 140 8.55 -3.69 10.32
C THR A 140 9.17 -2.30 10.44
N GLU A 141 10.44 -2.21 10.83
CA GLU A 141 11.16 -0.95 11.00
C GLU A 141 11.30 -0.19 9.69
N ARG A 142 11.27 -0.90 8.56
CA ARG A 142 11.39 -0.32 7.23
C ARG A 142 10.07 0.12 6.60
N CYS A 143 8.93 -0.16 7.25
CA CYS A 143 7.62 0.18 6.68
C CYS A 143 7.48 1.67 6.39
N ALA A 144 7.77 2.52 7.35
CA ALA A 144 7.68 3.98 7.18
C ALA A 144 8.65 4.50 6.13
N ASP A 145 9.90 4.04 6.19
CA ASP A 145 10.96 4.37 5.23
C ASP A 145 10.55 4.07 3.80
N MET A 146 10.03 2.86 3.55
CA MET A 146 9.67 2.42 2.21
C MET A 146 8.48 3.20 1.64
N VAL A 147 7.53 3.62 2.49
CA VAL A 147 6.45 4.53 2.08
C VAL A 147 7.02 5.88 1.67
N SER A 148 7.88 6.50 2.49
CA SER A 148 8.49 7.81 2.19
C SER A 148 9.39 7.76 0.96
N VAL A 149 10.20 6.69 0.78
CA VAL A 149 11.01 6.49 -0.44
C VAL A 149 10.09 6.39 -1.67
N SER A 150 9.02 5.61 -1.58
CA SER A 150 8.03 5.50 -2.65
C SER A 150 7.45 6.85 -3.01
N TYR A 151 7.07 7.64 -2.01
CA TYR A 151 6.51 8.98 -2.19
C TYR A 151 7.49 9.97 -2.81
N THR A 152 8.76 9.92 -2.43
CA THR A 152 9.83 10.76 -3.03
C THR A 152 9.99 10.51 -4.53
N HIS A 153 9.72 9.30 -4.99
CA HIS A 153 9.78 8.92 -6.40
C HIS A 153 8.50 9.17 -7.20
N LEU A 154 7.42 9.67 -6.56
CA LEU A 154 6.08 9.84 -7.16
C LEU A 154 5.96 10.96 -8.20
N THR A 155 7.00 11.36 -8.88
CA THR A 155 6.84 12.07 -10.16
C THR A 155 6.35 11.16 -11.29
N LEU A 156 6.26 9.84 -11.03
CA LEU A 156 5.70 8.77 -11.89
C LEU A 156 5.11 7.65 -11.00
N PRO A 157 4.20 6.77 -11.52
CA PRO A 157 3.57 5.72 -10.72
C PRO A 157 4.58 4.81 -10.01
N THR A 158 4.34 4.58 -8.74
CA THR A 158 5.19 3.78 -7.86
C THR A 158 4.34 2.75 -7.13
N ILE A 159 4.83 1.52 -6.99
CA ILE A 159 4.23 0.49 -6.14
C ILE A 159 5.18 0.12 -5.01
N CYS A 160 4.63 -0.12 -3.82
CA CYS A 160 5.28 -0.78 -2.69
C CYS A 160 4.41 -1.95 -2.24
N SER A 161 5.00 -3.14 -2.08
CA SER A 161 4.36 -4.30 -1.45
C SER A 161 4.85 -4.41 0.00
N VAL A 162 3.91 -4.49 0.94
CA VAL A 162 4.16 -4.52 2.40
C VAL A 162 3.67 -5.83 3.00
#